data_096af8b921ab9339b12ca8705eafdf64
#
_entry.id   096af8b921ab9339b12ca8705eafdf64
#
_cell.length_a   1.000
_cell.length_b   1.000
_cell.length_c   1.000
_cell.angle_alpha   90.00
_cell.angle_beta   90.00
_cell.angle_gamma   90.00
#
_symmetry.space_group_name_H-M   'P 1'
#
loop_
_entity.id
_entity.type
_entity.pdbx_description
1 polymer ?
#
loop_
_entity_poly.entity_id
_entity_poly.type
_entity_poly.pdbx_seq_one_letter_code
_entity_poly.pdbx_strand_id
1 'polypeptide(L)'
;MKKFRNSITLVARTLVVTTALLATSSLALPATADDDTDLETTDVSPVGIDSSGNPLSWHPTNSEAASSADSEDSVAGHESDSAESAPSSVITGDGRTQLTDTTSYPNSAIVYITKDGKTHCTGWMISADTLVTAGHCVYSFEREEWLSGLEFSPGANGSERPFETAKAAQTWTDTSWVKKGSPLLDWGVVKLDKQLGERSGWFGFTWRPGEYKDVKAELRGYPDDKNPGELWGMSGTVAVSRGNQLCYSMDTHSAQSGSPLYMSDEALVIGIHAYGKGPGRFTSRECPSQYNAGTRITKGLFELFLDLRSRASAE
;
A
#
# COMPACT_ATOMS: atom_id res chain seq x y z
N MET A 1 -64.33 -19.05 39.03
CA MET A 1 -65.72 -19.26 38.50
C MET A 1 -65.76 -18.94 37.05
N LYS A 2 -66.45 -19.77 36.27
CA LYS A 2 -66.72 -19.69 34.83
C LYS A 2 -65.55 -19.81 33.84
N LYS A 3 -65.37 -21.06 33.38
CA LYS A 3 -64.71 -21.50 32.18
C LYS A 3 -65.52 -21.05 30.94
N PHE A 4 -64.86 -20.53 29.92
CA PHE A 4 -65.39 -20.51 28.56
C PHE A 4 -64.44 -21.30 27.63
N ARG A 5 -65.01 -22.40 27.09
CA ARG A 5 -64.45 -23.17 26.00
C ARG A 5 -64.95 -22.49 24.70
N ASN A 6 -64.06 -22.24 23.77
CA ASN A 6 -64.45 -21.98 22.40
C ASN A 6 -63.81 -23.00 21.46
N SER A 7 -64.68 -23.73 20.82
CA SER A 7 -64.36 -24.71 19.76
C SER A 7 -63.98 -23.97 18.44
N ILE A 8 -62.94 -24.40 17.81
CA ILE A 8 -62.55 -23.91 16.47
C ILE A 8 -62.98 -24.99 15.46
N THR A 9 -63.92 -24.59 14.59
CA THR A 9 -64.39 -25.42 13.48
C THR A 9 -63.45 -25.29 12.30
N LEU A 10 -62.90 -26.45 11.83
CA LEU A 10 -62.01 -26.54 10.70
C LEU A 10 -62.85 -26.65 9.42
N VAL A 11 -62.75 -25.68 8.50
CA VAL A 11 -63.35 -25.73 7.18
C VAL A 11 -62.25 -26.03 6.15
N ALA A 12 -62.30 -27.21 5.60
CA ALA A 12 -61.46 -27.62 4.49
C ALA A 12 -61.99 -26.98 3.19
N ARG A 13 -61.20 -26.22 2.51
CA ARG A 13 -61.42 -25.78 1.12
C ARG A 13 -60.43 -26.46 0.21
N THR A 14 -60.96 -27.29 -0.67
CA THR A 14 -60.25 -27.95 -1.76
C THR A 14 -59.90 -26.89 -2.82
N LEU A 15 -58.63 -26.73 -3.11
CA LEU A 15 -58.15 -25.85 -4.19
C LEU A 15 -57.75 -26.72 -5.37
N VAL A 16 -58.46 -26.57 -6.48
CA VAL A 16 -58.11 -27.18 -7.75
C VAL A 16 -57.00 -26.34 -8.40
N VAL A 17 -55.85 -26.95 -8.62
CA VAL A 17 -54.74 -26.31 -9.31
C VAL A 17 -54.77 -26.74 -10.78
N THR A 18 -55.11 -25.82 -11.65
CA THR A 18 -54.92 -25.94 -13.10
C THR A 18 -53.50 -25.48 -13.45
N THR A 19 -52.68 -26.43 -13.91
CA THR A 19 -51.34 -26.16 -14.44
C THR A 19 -51.42 -25.56 -15.84
N ALA A 20 -51.11 -24.29 -15.99
CA ALA A 20 -50.82 -23.68 -17.28
C ALA A 20 -49.31 -23.73 -17.54
N LEU A 21 -48.85 -24.50 -18.51
CA LEU A 21 -47.47 -24.44 -19.02
C LEU A 21 -47.30 -23.16 -19.82
N LEU A 22 -46.57 -22.19 -19.22
CA LEU A 22 -46.00 -21.05 -19.95
C LEU A 22 -44.53 -21.39 -20.25
N ALA A 23 -44.23 -21.67 -21.51
CA ALA A 23 -42.86 -21.74 -22.01
C ALA A 23 -42.28 -20.34 -22.07
N THR A 24 -41.44 -19.97 -21.09
CA THR A 24 -40.62 -18.78 -21.17
C THR A 24 -39.31 -19.13 -21.85
N SER A 25 -39.15 -18.69 -23.10
CA SER A 25 -37.85 -18.65 -23.77
C SER A 25 -36.96 -17.65 -23.08
N SER A 26 -36.04 -18.15 -22.29
CA SER A 26 -34.96 -17.37 -21.65
C SER A 26 -33.95 -16.99 -22.75
N LEU A 27 -34.00 -15.76 -23.22
CA LEU A 27 -32.88 -15.14 -23.95
C LEU A 27 -31.75 -14.95 -22.94
N ALA A 28 -30.78 -15.86 -22.93
CA ALA A 28 -29.52 -15.66 -22.26
C ALA A 28 -28.79 -14.50 -22.97
N LEU A 29 -28.69 -13.37 -22.30
CA LEU A 29 -27.71 -12.34 -22.62
C LEU A 29 -26.33 -12.99 -22.46
N PRO A 30 -25.39 -12.77 -23.40
CA PRO A 30 -24.01 -13.19 -23.18
C PRO A 30 -23.50 -12.45 -21.92
N ALA A 31 -23.11 -13.21 -20.91
CA ALA A 31 -22.27 -12.69 -19.85
C ALA A 31 -20.99 -12.17 -20.51
N THR A 32 -20.82 -10.87 -20.52
CA THR A 32 -19.48 -10.31 -20.71
C THR A 32 -18.68 -10.84 -19.54
N ALA A 33 -17.83 -11.82 -19.79
CA ALA A 33 -16.77 -12.15 -18.88
C ALA A 33 -15.91 -10.89 -18.79
N ASP A 34 -16.07 -10.10 -17.72
CA ASP A 34 -15.05 -9.17 -17.29
C ASP A 34 -13.82 -10.04 -17.04
N ASP A 35 -12.78 -9.77 -17.81
CA ASP A 35 -11.50 -10.46 -17.75
C ASP A 35 -10.79 -10.07 -16.46
N ASP A 36 -11.20 -10.69 -15.35
CA ASP A 36 -10.70 -10.46 -13.98
C ASP A 36 -9.35 -11.17 -13.76
N THR A 37 -8.79 -11.77 -14.82
CA THR A 37 -7.55 -12.57 -14.75
C THR A 37 -6.27 -11.72 -14.66
N ASP A 38 -6.30 -10.42 -14.97
CA ASP A 38 -5.12 -9.55 -14.93
C ASP A 38 -4.76 -9.02 -13.53
N LEU A 39 -5.59 -9.24 -12.51
CA LEU A 39 -5.34 -8.77 -11.14
C LEU A 39 -4.46 -9.72 -10.31
N GLU A 40 -4.26 -10.94 -10.76
CA GLU A 40 -3.54 -11.97 -9.97
C GLU A 40 -2.02 -11.98 -10.19
N THR A 41 -1.52 -11.46 -11.30
CA THR A 41 -0.10 -11.56 -11.66
C THR A 41 0.49 -10.21 -12.01
N THR A 42 0.76 -9.39 -10.99
CA THR A 42 1.78 -8.37 -11.20
C THR A 42 3.12 -9.03 -10.98
N ASP A 43 3.86 -9.26 -12.05
CA ASP A 43 5.24 -9.71 -11.97
C ASP A 43 6.06 -8.66 -11.22
N VAL A 44 6.40 -8.96 -9.96
CA VAL A 44 7.34 -8.16 -9.19
C VAL A 44 8.76 -8.64 -9.50
N SER A 45 9.62 -7.72 -9.82
CA SER A 45 11.03 -8.00 -10.17
C SER A 45 11.95 -7.26 -9.20
N PRO A 46 12.14 -7.78 -7.97
CA PRO A 46 12.91 -7.09 -6.95
C PRO A 46 14.39 -7.01 -7.31
N VAL A 47 14.94 -5.84 -7.05
CA VAL A 47 16.37 -5.52 -7.09
C VAL A 47 16.75 -4.84 -5.80
N GLY A 48 17.93 -5.10 -5.29
CA GLY A 48 18.36 -4.54 -4.00
C GLY A 48 19.87 -4.38 -3.87
N ILE A 49 20.25 -3.70 -2.80
CA ILE A 49 21.64 -3.53 -2.37
C ILE A 49 21.77 -3.81 -0.87
N ASP A 50 22.99 -4.21 -0.45
CA ASP A 50 23.39 -4.22 0.95
C ASP A 50 23.86 -2.83 1.43
N SER A 51 24.22 -2.72 2.71
CA SER A 51 24.72 -1.48 3.32
C SER A 51 26.05 -0.99 2.73
N SER A 52 26.78 -1.82 2.00
CA SER A 52 28.03 -1.49 1.29
C SER A 52 27.79 -1.12 -0.17
N GLY A 53 26.53 -1.19 -0.65
CA GLY A 53 26.15 -0.91 -2.04
C GLY A 53 26.31 -2.11 -2.97
N ASN A 54 26.61 -3.31 -2.47
CA ASN A 54 26.72 -4.50 -3.32
C ASN A 54 25.34 -4.96 -3.76
N PRO A 55 25.15 -5.34 -5.05
CA PRO A 55 23.90 -5.88 -5.54
C PRO A 55 23.47 -7.15 -4.82
N LEU A 56 22.18 -7.22 -4.47
CA LEU A 56 21.55 -8.39 -3.89
C LEU A 56 20.74 -9.12 -4.94
N SER A 57 20.87 -10.45 -4.99
CA SER A 57 20.05 -11.31 -5.83
C SER A 57 18.81 -11.78 -5.05
N TRP A 58 17.63 -11.62 -5.66
CA TRP A 58 16.42 -12.18 -5.11
C TRP A 58 16.08 -13.50 -5.80
N HIS A 59 15.85 -14.53 -5.01
CA HIS A 59 15.34 -15.82 -5.46
C HIS A 59 14.16 -16.17 -4.53
N PRO A 60 12.95 -16.41 -5.06
CA PRO A 60 11.83 -16.83 -4.24
C PRO A 60 12.16 -18.12 -3.50
N THR A 61 11.83 -18.19 -2.22
CA THR A 61 12.09 -19.38 -1.38
C THR A 61 11.19 -20.56 -1.73
N ASN A 62 10.12 -20.33 -2.54
CA ASN A 62 9.08 -21.32 -2.86
C ASN A 62 8.68 -21.33 -4.36
N SER A 63 9.60 -21.19 -5.31
CA SER A 63 9.25 -21.34 -6.72
C SER A 63 9.88 -22.56 -7.37
N GLU A 64 9.06 -23.47 -7.86
CA GLU A 64 9.41 -24.28 -9.01
C GLU A 64 9.65 -23.34 -10.21
N ALA A 65 10.71 -23.63 -10.94
CA ALA A 65 11.34 -22.78 -11.93
C ALA A 65 10.38 -22.16 -12.97
N ALA A 66 10.41 -20.86 -13.13
CA ALA A 66 10.00 -20.20 -14.35
C ALA A 66 11.22 -19.61 -15.05
N SER A 67 11.37 -20.01 -16.30
CA SER A 67 12.51 -19.74 -17.17
C SER A 67 12.62 -18.29 -17.59
N SER A 68 13.87 -17.82 -17.68
CA SER A 68 14.30 -16.55 -18.23
C SER A 68 13.84 -16.30 -19.66
N ALA A 69 13.38 -15.09 -19.94
CA ALA A 69 13.40 -14.50 -21.28
C ALA A 69 13.97 -13.09 -21.18
N ASP A 70 15.21 -12.96 -21.67
CA ASP A 70 15.85 -11.67 -21.94
C ASP A 70 15.16 -10.99 -23.11
N SER A 71 14.79 -9.73 -22.97
CA SER A 71 14.60 -8.84 -24.09
C SER A 71 15.16 -7.45 -23.74
N GLU A 72 16.32 -7.17 -24.33
CA GLU A 72 16.90 -5.83 -24.37
C GLU A 72 16.06 -4.94 -25.29
N ASP A 73 15.59 -3.81 -24.80
CA ASP A 73 15.21 -2.70 -25.67
C ASP A 73 15.65 -1.37 -25.04
N SER A 74 16.51 -0.70 -25.79
CA SER A 74 17.16 0.55 -25.43
C SER A 74 16.28 1.72 -25.87
N VAL A 75 15.92 2.65 -24.96
CA VAL A 75 15.35 3.95 -25.31
C VAL A 75 16.11 5.08 -24.65
N ALA A 76 16.46 6.04 -25.50
CA ALA A 76 17.31 7.19 -25.34
C ALA A 76 16.88 8.18 -24.24
N GLY A 77 17.91 8.94 -23.80
CA GLY A 77 17.88 9.93 -22.76
C GLY A 77 16.89 11.07 -22.94
N HIS A 78 16.52 11.66 -21.82
CA HIS A 78 15.85 12.96 -21.76
C HIS A 78 16.51 13.84 -20.69
N GLU A 79 16.61 15.11 -21.06
CA GLU A 79 17.32 16.19 -20.38
C GLU A 79 16.79 16.47 -18.98
N SER A 80 17.72 16.91 -18.13
CA SER A 80 17.51 17.36 -16.76
C SER A 80 16.60 18.58 -16.70
N ASP A 81 15.54 18.52 -15.90
CA ASP A 81 14.87 19.70 -15.41
C ASP A 81 14.67 19.65 -13.89
N SER A 82 14.81 20.81 -13.30
CA SER A 82 14.91 21.14 -11.88
C SER A 82 13.86 20.44 -10.99
N ALA A 83 14.28 20.10 -9.78
CA ALA A 83 13.44 19.58 -8.70
C ALA A 83 12.22 20.49 -8.46
N GLU A 84 11.11 20.14 -9.04
CA GLU A 84 9.81 20.71 -8.78
C GLU A 84 9.28 20.11 -7.48
N SER A 85 9.02 20.98 -6.48
CA SER A 85 8.43 20.59 -5.21
C SER A 85 7.14 19.79 -5.49
N ALA A 86 7.05 18.59 -4.91
CA ALA A 86 5.86 17.76 -5.04
C ALA A 86 4.61 18.57 -4.67
N PRO A 87 3.57 18.59 -5.52
CA PRO A 87 2.39 19.41 -5.29
C PRO A 87 1.72 19.02 -3.98
N SER A 88 1.27 20.03 -3.22
CA SER A 88 0.40 19.84 -2.04
C SER A 88 -0.78 18.95 -2.42
N SER A 89 -0.96 17.85 -1.70
CA SER A 89 -1.99 16.83 -1.93
C SER A 89 -3.21 17.05 -1.04
N VAL A 90 -3.34 18.22 -0.43
CA VAL A 90 -4.54 18.66 0.28
C VAL A 90 -5.63 18.97 -0.73
N ILE A 91 -6.76 18.28 -0.66
CA ILE A 91 -7.79 18.27 -1.71
C ILE A 91 -8.78 19.43 -1.53
N THR A 92 -9.36 19.59 -0.34
CA THR A 92 -10.40 20.62 -0.07
C THR A 92 -10.30 21.18 1.37
N GLY A 93 -9.17 21.76 1.72
CA GLY A 93 -8.87 22.12 3.11
C GLY A 93 -8.26 20.95 3.86
N ASP A 94 -7.32 21.23 4.77
CA ASP A 94 -6.55 20.20 5.48
C ASP A 94 -7.42 19.46 6.50
N GLY A 95 -7.81 18.25 6.19
CA GLY A 95 -8.58 17.35 7.04
C GLY A 95 -7.72 16.43 7.91
N ARG A 96 -6.40 16.51 7.81
CA ARG A 96 -5.47 15.72 8.64
C ARG A 96 -5.51 16.18 10.09
N THR A 97 -5.34 15.25 11.01
CA THR A 97 -5.23 15.50 12.44
C THR A 97 -3.87 15.02 12.96
N GLN A 98 -3.31 15.75 13.92
CA GLN A 98 -2.07 15.33 14.59
C GLN A 98 -2.36 14.17 15.54
N LEU A 99 -1.48 13.17 15.54
CA LEU A 99 -1.52 11.99 16.38
C LEU A 99 -0.37 12.06 17.37
N THR A 100 -0.67 12.45 18.60
CA THR A 100 0.35 12.70 19.64
C THR A 100 0.76 11.46 20.42
N ASP A 101 -0.12 10.44 20.50
CA ASP A 101 0.26 9.13 21.04
C ASP A 101 0.91 8.30 19.93
N THR A 102 2.23 8.39 19.84
CA THR A 102 3.04 7.66 18.85
C THR A 102 3.66 6.39 19.43
N THR A 103 3.44 6.11 20.71
CA THR A 103 4.00 4.92 21.40
C THR A 103 3.03 3.75 21.44
N SER A 104 1.75 3.98 21.20
CA SER A 104 0.73 2.94 21.08
C SER A 104 0.53 2.48 19.65
N TYR A 105 0.32 1.17 19.46
CA TYR A 105 -0.03 0.61 18.16
C TYR A 105 -1.40 1.15 17.68
N PRO A 106 -1.60 1.46 16.41
CA PRO A 106 -0.70 1.23 15.27
C PRO A 106 0.33 2.35 15.03
N ASN A 107 0.26 3.49 15.70
CA ASN A 107 1.15 4.64 15.49
C ASN A 107 2.63 4.30 15.75
N SER A 108 2.89 3.45 16.75
CA SER A 108 4.24 3.02 17.10
C SER A 108 4.96 2.27 15.96
N ALA A 109 4.22 1.60 15.10
CA ALA A 109 4.75 0.85 13.96
C ALA A 109 4.93 1.70 12.68
N ILE A 110 4.54 3.00 12.70
CA ILE A 110 4.76 3.94 11.60
C ILE A 110 6.14 4.57 11.75
N VAL A 111 6.91 4.54 10.67
CA VAL A 111 8.34 4.90 10.68
C VAL A 111 8.56 6.27 10.06
N TYR A 112 9.16 7.16 10.81
CA TYR A 112 9.69 8.42 10.31
C TYR A 112 11.01 8.16 9.59
N ILE A 113 11.09 8.53 8.32
CA ILE A 113 12.30 8.37 7.51
C ILE A 113 12.92 9.74 7.29
N THR A 114 14.17 9.88 7.72
CA THR A 114 14.97 11.07 7.43
C THR A 114 16.09 10.74 6.44
N LYS A 115 16.49 11.75 5.67
CA LYS A 115 17.68 11.72 4.82
C LYS A 115 18.58 12.89 5.19
N ASP A 116 19.82 12.58 5.58
CA ASP A 116 20.78 13.58 6.05
C ASP A 116 20.18 14.51 7.13
N GLY A 117 19.42 13.92 8.08
CA GLY A 117 18.75 14.61 9.19
C GLY A 117 17.50 15.42 8.84
N LYS A 118 17.05 15.43 7.58
CA LYS A 118 15.83 16.14 7.14
C LYS A 118 14.69 15.17 6.91
N THR A 119 13.44 15.63 7.17
CA THR A 119 12.23 14.87 6.81
C THR A 119 12.29 14.46 5.35
N HIS A 120 12.09 13.18 5.08
CA HIS A 120 12.22 12.63 3.74
C HIS A 120 10.98 11.82 3.30
N CYS A 121 10.61 10.81 4.08
CA CYS A 121 9.52 9.90 3.76
C CYS A 121 8.90 9.31 5.03
N THR A 122 7.92 8.46 4.83
CA THR A 122 7.28 7.61 5.84
C THR A 122 7.45 6.15 5.46
N GLY A 123 7.46 5.25 6.44
CA GLY A 123 7.41 3.81 6.25
C GLY A 123 6.57 3.17 7.34
N TRP A 124 6.50 1.86 7.35
CA TRP A 124 5.80 1.08 8.37
C TRP A 124 6.45 -0.29 8.55
N MET A 125 6.58 -0.71 9.80
CA MET A 125 7.19 -2.00 10.15
C MET A 125 6.29 -3.16 9.72
N ILE A 126 6.90 -4.24 9.21
CA ILE A 126 6.25 -5.52 8.86
C ILE A 126 6.83 -6.72 9.61
N SER A 127 7.94 -6.53 10.30
CA SER A 127 8.56 -7.50 11.21
C SER A 127 9.45 -6.80 12.23
N ALA A 128 10.24 -7.56 12.98
CA ALA A 128 11.19 -7.02 13.95
C ALA A 128 12.21 -6.06 13.30
N ASP A 129 12.68 -6.36 12.10
CA ASP A 129 13.77 -5.65 11.41
C ASP A 129 13.44 -5.20 10.00
N THR A 130 12.20 -5.35 9.54
CA THR A 130 11.82 -5.06 8.15
C THR A 130 10.70 -4.03 8.10
N LEU A 131 10.84 -3.04 7.24
CA LEU A 131 9.81 -2.05 6.95
C LEU A 131 9.52 -1.95 5.45
N VAL A 132 8.34 -1.43 5.13
CA VAL A 132 7.91 -1.07 3.78
C VAL A 132 7.79 0.45 3.67
N THR A 133 8.12 0.98 2.51
CA THR A 133 7.98 2.40 2.11
C THR A 133 7.71 2.49 0.61
N ALA A 134 7.74 3.69 0.02
CA ALA A 134 7.69 3.85 -1.44
C ALA A 134 9.08 3.64 -2.07
N GLY A 135 9.12 3.25 -3.34
CA GLY A 135 10.37 3.01 -4.07
C GLY A 135 11.20 4.28 -4.22
N HIS A 136 10.56 5.43 -4.51
CA HIS A 136 11.25 6.71 -4.60
C HIS A 136 11.83 7.21 -3.26
N CYS A 137 11.44 6.61 -2.15
CA CYS A 137 12.02 6.89 -0.84
C CYS A 137 13.38 6.22 -0.62
N VAL A 138 13.74 5.25 -1.45
CA VAL A 138 14.97 4.46 -1.34
C VAL A 138 15.84 4.52 -2.60
N TYR A 139 15.26 4.81 -3.75
CA TYR A 139 15.95 4.92 -5.03
C TYR A 139 15.47 6.13 -5.82
N SER A 140 16.39 7.01 -6.22
CA SER A 140 16.11 8.14 -7.10
C SER A 140 16.18 7.71 -8.56
N PHE A 141 15.02 7.66 -9.22
CA PHE A 141 14.94 7.38 -10.65
C PHE A 141 15.64 8.46 -11.49
N GLU A 142 15.49 9.75 -11.08
CA GLU A 142 16.07 10.87 -11.82
C GLU A 142 17.60 10.91 -11.76
N ARG A 143 18.19 10.44 -10.65
CA ARG A 143 19.64 10.39 -10.45
C ARG A 143 20.24 9.02 -10.71
N GLU A 144 19.37 8.04 -10.95
CA GLU A 144 19.75 6.63 -11.19
C GLU A 144 20.62 6.06 -10.03
N GLU A 145 20.27 6.43 -8.78
CA GLU A 145 21.06 6.03 -7.61
C GLU A 145 20.20 5.60 -6.42
N TRP A 146 20.74 4.64 -5.66
CA TRP A 146 20.22 4.32 -4.35
C TRP A 146 20.48 5.48 -3.37
N LEU A 147 19.47 5.80 -2.56
CA LEU A 147 19.60 6.90 -1.59
C LEU A 147 20.42 6.45 -0.38
N SER A 148 21.39 7.26 -0.02
CA SER A 148 22.20 7.12 1.20
C SER A 148 21.78 8.13 2.28
N GLY A 149 22.31 7.97 3.50
CA GLY A 149 22.01 8.87 4.61
C GLY A 149 20.59 8.72 5.17
N LEU A 150 19.92 7.60 4.87
CA LEU A 150 18.61 7.30 5.40
C LEU A 150 18.67 6.78 6.84
N GLU A 151 17.78 7.31 7.69
CA GLU A 151 17.57 6.87 9.06
C GLU A 151 16.09 6.59 9.30
N PHE A 152 15.80 5.57 10.10
CA PHE A 152 14.47 5.00 10.30
C PHE A 152 14.10 5.01 11.78
N SER A 153 13.04 5.72 12.15
CA SER A 153 12.63 5.92 13.55
C SER A 153 11.14 5.59 13.72
N PRO A 154 10.79 4.39 14.16
CA PRO A 154 9.40 4.04 14.48
C PRO A 154 8.85 4.93 15.59
N GLY A 155 7.56 5.29 15.51
CA GLY A 155 6.85 6.04 16.54
C GLY A 155 7.46 7.38 16.91
N ALA A 156 8.18 8.04 15.99
CA ALA A 156 8.76 9.35 16.23
C ALA A 156 7.69 10.37 16.67
N ASN A 157 8.06 11.29 17.59
CA ASN A 157 7.22 12.39 18.03
C ASN A 157 8.06 13.66 18.21
N GLY A 158 8.01 14.54 17.22
CA GLY A 158 8.93 15.69 17.19
C GLY A 158 10.40 15.24 17.18
N SER A 159 11.16 15.61 18.19
CA SER A 159 12.54 15.17 18.38
C SER A 159 12.69 13.82 19.09
N GLU A 160 11.62 13.28 19.67
CA GLU A 160 11.67 12.02 20.41
C GLU A 160 11.75 10.82 19.48
N ARG A 161 12.51 9.81 19.90
CA ARG A 161 12.71 8.54 19.20
C ARG A 161 12.50 7.39 20.19
N PRO A 162 11.23 7.11 20.56
CA PRO A 162 10.91 6.20 21.68
C PRO A 162 11.39 4.78 21.45
N PHE A 163 11.54 4.38 20.20
CA PHE A 163 12.00 3.04 19.81
C PHE A 163 13.40 3.07 19.18
N GLU A 164 14.15 4.16 19.35
CA GLU A 164 15.47 4.39 18.76
C GLU A 164 15.41 4.67 17.24
N THR A 165 16.60 4.71 16.64
CA THR A 165 16.82 4.91 15.20
C THR A 165 17.72 3.80 14.68
N ALA A 166 17.42 3.30 13.50
CA ALA A 166 18.20 2.32 12.76
C ALA A 166 18.63 2.83 11.39
N LYS A 167 19.56 2.12 10.76
CA LYS A 167 20.00 2.31 9.38
C LYS A 167 19.59 1.12 8.53
N ALA A 168 19.69 1.26 7.21
CA ALA A 168 19.47 0.17 6.29
C ALA A 168 20.66 -0.82 6.31
N ALA A 169 20.35 -2.09 6.53
CA ALA A 169 21.27 -3.20 6.25
C ALA A 169 21.10 -3.68 4.79
N GLN A 170 19.84 -3.71 4.31
CA GLN A 170 19.51 -4.03 2.92
C GLN A 170 18.36 -3.15 2.46
N THR A 171 18.34 -2.82 1.17
CA THR A 171 17.30 -2.01 0.56
C THR A 171 16.86 -2.63 -0.76
N TRP A 172 15.54 -2.69 -0.99
CA TRP A 172 14.93 -3.34 -2.15
C TRP A 172 13.87 -2.45 -2.78
N THR A 173 13.74 -2.52 -4.11
CA THR A 173 12.63 -1.94 -4.88
C THR A 173 12.39 -2.74 -6.15
N ASP A 174 11.50 -2.28 -7.03
CA ASP A 174 11.20 -2.95 -8.29
C ASP A 174 12.15 -2.51 -9.43
N THR A 175 12.53 -3.46 -10.27
CA THR A 175 13.32 -3.21 -11.48
C THR A 175 12.62 -2.22 -12.43
N SER A 176 11.28 -2.26 -12.51
CA SER A 176 10.52 -1.32 -13.34
C SER A 176 10.51 0.09 -12.76
N TRP A 177 10.60 0.24 -11.42
CA TRP A 177 10.86 1.54 -10.80
C TRP A 177 12.25 2.03 -11.18
N VAL A 178 13.29 1.20 -11.00
CA VAL A 178 14.68 1.56 -11.28
C VAL A 178 14.92 1.93 -12.76
N LYS A 179 14.37 1.14 -13.69
CA LYS A 179 14.62 1.31 -15.12
C LYS A 179 13.68 2.29 -15.82
N LYS A 180 12.44 2.46 -15.34
CA LYS A 180 11.38 3.19 -16.07
C LYS A 180 10.68 4.24 -15.22
N GLY A 181 10.95 4.34 -13.91
CA GLY A 181 10.20 5.19 -12.99
C GLY A 181 8.71 4.83 -12.97
N SER A 182 8.40 3.53 -12.99
CA SER A 182 7.00 3.06 -13.09
C SER A 182 6.22 3.36 -11.80
N PRO A 183 5.22 4.25 -11.83
CA PRO A 183 4.44 4.57 -10.62
C PRO A 183 3.56 3.41 -10.14
N LEU A 184 3.38 2.38 -10.96
CA LEU A 184 2.59 1.19 -10.60
C LEU A 184 3.36 0.24 -9.68
N LEU A 185 4.70 0.34 -9.67
CA LEU A 185 5.60 -0.52 -8.91
C LEU A 185 6.56 0.32 -8.03
N ASP A 186 6.08 1.46 -7.55
CA ASP A 186 6.78 2.36 -6.65
C ASP A 186 6.63 1.88 -5.19
N TRP A 187 7.33 0.80 -4.87
CA TRP A 187 7.42 0.21 -3.54
C TRP A 187 8.88 0.04 -3.13
N GLY A 188 9.15 0.14 -1.84
CA GLY A 188 10.47 -0.11 -1.25
C GLY A 188 10.35 -0.99 -0.01
N VAL A 189 11.34 -1.85 0.21
CA VAL A 189 11.51 -2.64 1.42
C VAL A 189 12.89 -2.38 1.97
N VAL A 190 12.99 -2.17 3.28
CA VAL A 190 14.26 -1.97 3.96
C VAL A 190 14.38 -2.97 5.10
N LYS A 191 15.49 -3.69 5.14
CA LYS A 191 15.92 -4.41 6.33
C LYS A 191 16.81 -3.51 7.16
N LEU A 192 16.51 -3.44 8.44
CA LEU A 192 17.22 -2.59 9.38
C LEU A 192 18.42 -3.32 10.01
N ASP A 193 19.40 -2.55 10.45
CA ASP A 193 20.54 -3.03 11.26
C ASP A 193 20.16 -3.28 12.73
N LYS A 194 18.88 -3.04 13.10
CA LYS A 194 18.32 -3.24 14.45
C LYS A 194 16.92 -3.81 14.39
N GLN A 195 16.52 -4.54 15.43
CA GLN A 195 15.20 -5.15 15.59
C GLN A 195 14.21 -4.21 16.30
N LEU A 196 13.99 -3.01 15.74
CA LEU A 196 13.15 -1.99 16.36
C LEU A 196 11.69 -2.41 16.49
N GLY A 197 11.21 -3.25 15.58
CA GLY A 197 9.83 -3.75 15.56
C GLY A 197 9.47 -4.60 16.77
N GLU A 198 10.42 -5.25 17.45
CA GLU A 198 10.12 -5.98 18.69
C GLU A 198 9.49 -5.10 19.77
N ARG A 199 9.81 -3.83 19.78
CA ARG A 199 9.30 -2.86 20.76
C ARG A 199 8.19 -1.99 20.18
N SER A 200 8.27 -1.61 18.90
CA SER A 200 7.27 -0.76 18.25
C SER A 200 6.05 -1.54 17.75
N GLY A 201 6.15 -2.85 17.61
CA GLY A 201 5.19 -3.66 16.88
C GLY A 201 5.33 -3.50 15.37
N TRP A 202 4.48 -4.19 14.62
CA TRP A 202 4.43 -4.13 13.16
C TRP A 202 3.01 -4.36 12.65
N PHE A 203 2.72 -3.88 11.45
CA PHE A 203 1.45 -4.09 10.77
C PHE A 203 1.35 -5.49 10.16
N GLY A 204 0.13 -6.03 10.16
CA GLY A 204 -0.28 -7.02 9.18
C GLY A 204 -0.54 -6.35 7.82
N PHE A 205 -0.43 -7.11 6.76
CA PHE A 205 -0.77 -6.65 5.41
C PHE A 205 -1.52 -7.76 4.67
N THR A 206 -2.28 -7.38 3.65
CA THR A 206 -3.14 -8.33 2.93
C THR A 206 -3.34 -7.93 1.47
N TRP A 207 -3.75 -8.90 0.68
CA TRP A 207 -4.23 -8.71 -0.67
C TRP A 207 -5.55 -9.46 -0.86
N ARG A 208 -6.31 -9.12 -1.89
CA ARG A 208 -7.48 -9.87 -2.33
C ARG A 208 -7.65 -9.71 -3.84
N PRO A 209 -8.25 -10.69 -4.56
CA PRO A 209 -8.47 -10.60 -6.01
C PRO A 209 -9.46 -9.49 -6.38
N GLY A 210 -10.48 -9.22 -5.57
CA GLY A 210 -11.48 -8.18 -5.84
C GLY A 210 -11.01 -6.75 -5.53
N GLU A 211 -11.82 -5.76 -5.88
CA GLU A 211 -11.56 -4.36 -5.64
C GLU A 211 -11.65 -3.97 -4.16
N TYR A 212 -10.94 -2.90 -3.80
CA TYR A 212 -11.04 -2.22 -2.50
C TYR A 212 -11.94 -0.97 -2.53
N LYS A 213 -12.68 -0.75 -3.61
CA LYS A 213 -13.60 0.39 -3.70
C LYS A 213 -14.55 0.43 -2.50
N ASP A 214 -14.77 1.64 -1.97
CA ASP A 214 -15.62 1.95 -0.80
C ASP A 214 -15.15 1.34 0.54
N VAL A 215 -13.97 0.70 0.57
CA VAL A 215 -13.36 0.24 1.83
C VAL A 215 -12.94 1.45 2.66
N LYS A 216 -13.32 1.45 3.95
CA LYS A 216 -12.86 2.43 4.93
C LYS A 216 -11.39 2.20 5.22
N ALA A 217 -10.60 3.24 5.09
CA ALA A 217 -9.16 3.17 5.25
C ALA A 217 -8.63 4.37 6.04
N GLU A 218 -7.47 4.20 6.62
CA GLU A 218 -6.70 5.23 7.29
C GLU A 218 -5.34 5.35 6.62
N LEU A 219 -4.84 6.59 6.59
CA LEU A 219 -3.49 6.93 6.15
C LEU A 219 -2.84 7.78 7.23
N ARG A 220 -1.68 7.35 7.70
CA ARG A 220 -0.91 8.07 8.73
C ARG A 220 0.54 8.15 8.32
N GLY A 221 1.17 9.31 8.50
CA GLY A 221 2.55 9.51 8.13
C GLY A 221 3.12 10.83 8.62
N TYR A 222 4.34 11.12 8.21
CA TYR A 222 5.15 12.26 8.66
C TYR A 222 5.30 13.29 7.53
N PRO A 223 4.36 14.27 7.42
CA PRO A 223 4.42 15.28 6.36
C PRO A 223 5.51 16.32 6.62
N ASP A 224 6.02 16.97 5.56
CA ASP A 224 7.03 18.02 5.66
C ASP A 224 6.47 19.45 5.78
N ASP A 225 5.15 19.62 5.67
CA ASP A 225 4.43 20.88 5.93
C ASP A 225 4.08 21.10 7.42
N LYS A 226 4.47 20.18 8.27
CA LYS A 226 4.30 20.21 9.73
C LYS A 226 5.66 20.22 10.41
N ASN A 227 5.68 20.31 11.75
CA ASN A 227 6.96 20.23 12.44
C ASN A 227 7.62 18.86 12.23
N PRO A 228 8.94 18.80 12.03
CA PRO A 228 9.64 17.55 11.78
C PRO A 228 9.35 16.48 12.85
N GLY A 229 9.00 15.28 12.40
CA GLY A 229 8.71 14.15 13.28
C GLY A 229 7.32 14.17 13.92
N GLU A 230 6.42 15.09 13.56
CA GLU A 230 5.01 15.01 13.95
C GLU A 230 4.25 14.01 13.07
N LEU A 231 3.55 13.08 13.70
CA LEU A 231 2.68 12.11 13.02
C LEU A 231 1.30 12.72 12.76
N TRP A 232 0.86 12.69 11.52
CA TRP A 232 -0.44 13.19 11.08
C TRP A 232 -1.19 12.12 10.30
N GLY A 233 -2.53 12.14 10.37
CA GLY A 233 -3.33 11.16 9.66
C GLY A 233 -4.74 11.62 9.34
N MET A 234 -5.38 10.87 8.46
CA MET A 234 -6.75 11.05 8.06
C MET A 234 -7.41 9.71 7.75
N SER A 235 -8.69 9.59 8.09
CA SER A 235 -9.54 8.46 7.70
C SER A 235 -10.37 8.84 6.48
N GLY A 236 -10.66 7.86 5.64
CA GLY A 236 -11.48 8.05 4.45
C GLY A 236 -11.90 6.72 3.81
N THR A 237 -12.16 6.75 2.51
CA THR A 237 -12.49 5.55 1.74
C THR A 237 -11.63 5.47 0.49
N VAL A 238 -11.38 4.26 0.03
CA VAL A 238 -10.80 4.01 -1.29
C VAL A 238 -11.87 4.33 -2.35
N ALA A 239 -11.59 5.30 -3.21
CA ALA A 239 -12.52 5.74 -4.25
C ALA A 239 -12.42 4.88 -5.52
N VAL A 240 -11.19 4.47 -5.89
CA VAL A 240 -10.91 3.61 -7.03
C VAL A 240 -9.86 2.57 -6.64
N SER A 241 -10.06 1.34 -7.08
CA SER A 241 -9.09 0.25 -6.93
C SER A 241 -8.96 -0.41 -8.29
N ARG A 242 -7.79 -0.32 -8.91
CA ARG A 242 -7.52 -0.89 -10.24
C ARG A 242 -6.09 -1.40 -10.30
N GLY A 243 -5.88 -2.54 -10.94
CA GLY A 243 -4.55 -3.08 -11.15
C GLY A 243 -3.65 -2.92 -9.93
N ASN A 244 -2.59 -2.15 -10.06
CA ASN A 244 -1.60 -1.89 -9.02
C ASN A 244 -1.84 -0.59 -8.23
N GLN A 245 -2.98 0.08 -8.39
CA GLN A 245 -3.22 1.39 -7.77
C GLN A 245 -4.49 1.42 -6.90
N LEU A 246 -4.38 2.16 -5.81
CA LEU A 246 -5.49 2.60 -4.98
C LEU A 246 -5.57 4.13 -5.02
N CYS A 247 -6.77 4.67 -5.27
CA CYS A 247 -7.00 6.10 -5.34
C CYS A 247 -7.97 6.53 -4.24
N TYR A 248 -7.69 7.63 -3.58
CA TYR A 248 -8.44 8.09 -2.40
C TYR A 248 -8.39 9.61 -2.25
N SER A 249 -9.33 10.15 -1.46
CA SER A 249 -9.45 11.59 -1.20
C SER A 249 -8.86 12.03 0.14
N MET A 250 -8.20 11.14 0.87
CA MET A 250 -7.51 11.52 2.11
C MET A 250 -6.37 12.48 1.80
N ASP A 251 -6.33 13.60 2.54
CA ASP A 251 -5.29 14.62 2.37
C ASP A 251 -3.93 14.08 2.80
N THR A 252 -2.93 14.43 2.01
CA THR A 252 -1.53 14.10 2.26
C THR A 252 -0.65 15.29 1.91
N HIS A 253 0.64 15.22 2.25
CA HIS A 253 1.65 16.17 1.82
C HIS A 253 2.96 15.42 1.51
N SER A 254 3.93 16.13 0.93
CA SER A 254 5.28 15.60 0.72
C SER A 254 5.81 14.94 2.00
N ALA A 255 6.67 13.96 1.87
CA ALA A 255 7.21 13.11 2.93
C ALA A 255 6.20 12.12 3.58
N GLN A 256 4.89 12.20 3.30
CA GLN A 256 3.97 11.10 3.63
C GLN A 256 4.08 9.93 2.62
N SER A 257 4.89 10.06 1.57
CA SER A 257 5.25 8.94 0.68
C SER A 257 5.76 7.74 1.48
N GLY A 258 5.25 6.55 1.16
CA GLY A 258 5.54 5.32 1.89
C GLY A 258 4.59 5.04 3.07
N SER A 259 3.69 5.97 3.42
CA SER A 259 2.68 5.74 4.48
C SER A 259 1.83 4.51 4.22
N PRO A 260 1.49 3.72 5.26
CA PRO A 260 0.55 2.64 5.12
C PRO A 260 -0.86 3.18 4.84
N LEU A 261 -1.51 2.63 3.80
CA LEU A 261 -2.95 2.72 3.62
C LEU A 261 -3.56 1.42 4.16
N TYR A 262 -4.25 1.48 5.30
CA TYR A 262 -4.74 0.29 5.97
C TYR A 262 -6.24 0.36 6.27
N MET A 263 -6.88 -0.80 6.31
CA MET A 263 -8.31 -0.91 6.62
C MET A 263 -8.56 -0.53 8.09
N SER A 264 -9.50 0.39 8.32
CA SER A 264 -9.76 0.97 9.65
C SER A 264 -10.17 -0.06 10.70
N ASP A 265 -10.89 -1.10 10.30
CA ASP A 265 -11.47 -2.07 11.23
C ASP A 265 -10.50 -3.22 11.60
N GLU A 266 -9.49 -3.49 10.75
CA GLU A 266 -8.62 -4.66 10.86
C GLU A 266 -7.14 -4.30 11.08
N ALA A 267 -6.76 -3.04 10.87
CA ALA A 267 -5.37 -2.56 10.83
C ALA A 267 -4.47 -3.36 9.87
N LEU A 268 -5.06 -3.88 8.78
CA LEU A 268 -4.33 -4.58 7.71
C LEU A 268 -4.02 -3.61 6.58
N VAL A 269 -2.75 -3.51 6.21
CA VAL A 269 -2.29 -2.63 5.13
C VAL A 269 -2.65 -3.25 3.77
N ILE A 270 -3.25 -2.43 2.90
CA ILE A 270 -3.70 -2.79 1.56
C ILE A 270 -2.96 -2.02 0.46
N GLY A 271 -2.20 -0.99 0.84
CA GLY A 271 -1.44 -0.16 -0.10
C GLY A 271 -0.42 0.74 0.54
N ILE A 272 0.43 1.34 -0.30
CA ILE A 272 1.53 2.23 0.06
C ILE A 272 1.26 3.58 -0.59
N HIS A 273 1.11 4.65 0.20
CA HIS A 273 0.94 5.99 -0.35
C HIS A 273 2.18 6.43 -1.13
N ALA A 274 1.99 6.99 -2.33
CA ALA A 274 3.09 7.40 -3.17
C ALA A 274 2.91 8.78 -3.82
N TYR A 275 1.69 9.14 -4.24
CA TYR A 275 1.48 10.31 -5.10
C TYR A 275 0.33 11.18 -4.64
N GLY A 276 0.54 12.48 -4.75
CA GLY A 276 -0.48 13.50 -4.62
C GLY A 276 -1.39 13.61 -5.85
N LYS A 277 -2.49 14.37 -5.71
CA LYS A 277 -3.39 14.72 -6.82
C LYS A 277 -2.71 15.62 -7.86
N GLY A 278 -3.22 15.58 -9.08
CA GLY A 278 -2.82 16.49 -10.16
C GLY A 278 -2.02 15.82 -11.26
N PRO A 279 -1.73 16.53 -12.34
CA PRO A 279 -0.86 16.06 -13.40
C PRO A 279 0.59 16.15 -12.91
N GLY A 280 1.18 15.03 -12.57
CA GLY A 280 2.60 14.91 -12.25
C GLY A 280 3.26 13.86 -13.15
N ARG A 281 4.58 13.91 -13.27
CA ARG A 281 5.36 12.95 -14.07
C ARG A 281 5.11 11.50 -13.63
N PHE A 282 4.81 11.32 -12.35
CA PHE A 282 4.56 10.03 -11.73
C PHE A 282 3.09 9.80 -11.35
N THR A 283 2.15 10.62 -11.85
CA THR A 283 0.74 10.32 -11.63
C THR A 283 0.34 9.09 -12.43
N SER A 284 -0.17 8.10 -11.73
CA SER A 284 -0.74 6.92 -12.36
C SER A 284 -1.89 7.31 -13.28
N ARG A 285 -1.88 6.84 -14.53
CA ARG A 285 -3.02 6.99 -15.44
C ARG A 285 -4.27 6.23 -14.96
N GLU A 286 -4.11 5.36 -13.98
CA GLU A 286 -5.20 4.57 -13.39
C GLU A 286 -6.01 5.37 -12.37
N CYS A 287 -5.41 6.41 -11.76
CA CYS A 287 -6.09 7.28 -10.81
C CYS A 287 -6.55 8.57 -11.49
N PRO A 288 -7.86 8.92 -11.37
CA PRO A 288 -8.34 10.24 -11.74
C PRO A 288 -7.61 11.35 -10.99
N SER A 289 -7.31 12.47 -11.68
CA SER A 289 -6.43 13.56 -11.18
C SER A 289 -6.92 14.27 -9.91
N GLN A 290 -8.17 14.06 -9.49
CA GLN A 290 -8.72 14.61 -8.24
C GLN A 290 -8.35 13.79 -6.99
N TYR A 291 -7.79 12.61 -7.15
CA TYR A 291 -7.43 11.72 -6.04
C TYR A 291 -5.92 11.67 -5.81
N ASN A 292 -5.56 11.41 -4.57
CA ASN A 292 -4.24 10.91 -4.21
C ASN A 292 -4.14 9.43 -4.57
N ALA A 293 -2.93 8.91 -4.77
CA ALA A 293 -2.70 7.55 -5.22
C ALA A 293 -1.64 6.83 -4.41
N GLY A 294 -1.77 5.50 -4.36
CA GLY A 294 -0.78 4.63 -3.75
C GLY A 294 -0.68 3.29 -4.47
N THR A 295 0.46 2.64 -4.34
CA THR A 295 0.70 1.29 -4.86
C THR A 295 -0.16 0.30 -4.08
N ARG A 296 -0.99 -0.47 -4.78
CA ARG A 296 -1.81 -1.53 -4.19
C ARG A 296 -0.95 -2.73 -3.84
N ILE A 297 -1.19 -3.36 -2.68
CA ILE A 297 -0.61 -4.66 -2.38
C ILE A 297 -1.36 -5.71 -3.21
N THR A 298 -0.71 -6.17 -4.28
CA THR A 298 -1.14 -7.29 -5.12
C THR A 298 -0.67 -8.61 -4.52
N LYS A 299 -1.09 -9.75 -5.09
CA LYS A 299 -0.62 -11.07 -4.68
C LYS A 299 0.92 -11.16 -4.73
N GLY A 300 1.53 -10.72 -5.84
CA GLY A 300 2.99 -10.74 -5.99
C GLY A 300 3.70 -9.91 -4.93
N LEU A 301 3.23 -8.68 -4.63
CA LEU A 301 3.80 -7.87 -3.56
C LEU A 301 3.60 -8.48 -2.16
N PHE A 302 2.43 -9.07 -1.92
CA PHE A 302 2.16 -9.76 -0.66
C PHE A 302 3.14 -10.92 -0.42
N GLU A 303 3.33 -11.77 -1.41
CA GLU A 303 4.26 -12.91 -1.36
C GLU A 303 5.72 -12.44 -1.21
N LEU A 304 6.11 -11.40 -1.95
CA LEU A 304 7.43 -10.78 -1.82
C LEU A 304 7.67 -10.23 -0.40
N PHE A 305 6.71 -9.51 0.17
CA PHE A 305 6.85 -8.96 1.53
C PHE A 305 6.93 -10.06 2.58
N LEU A 306 6.18 -11.15 2.41
CA LEU A 306 6.30 -12.34 3.26
C LEU A 306 7.72 -12.96 3.17
N ASP A 307 8.25 -13.08 1.97
CA ASP A 307 9.57 -13.63 1.74
C ASP A 307 10.66 -12.73 2.34
N LEU A 308 10.68 -11.44 1.99
CA LEU A 308 11.70 -10.49 2.47
C LEU A 308 11.69 -10.33 4.00
N ARG A 309 10.50 -10.30 4.65
CA ARG A 309 10.43 -10.19 6.11
C ARG A 309 10.97 -11.42 6.83
N SER A 310 10.95 -12.60 6.18
CA SER A 310 11.40 -13.86 6.76
C SER A 310 12.91 -14.07 6.64
N ARG A 311 13.57 -13.32 5.76
CA ARG A 311 15.03 -13.40 5.56
C ARG A 311 15.76 -12.76 6.74
N ALA A 312 16.85 -13.39 7.17
CA ALA A 312 17.75 -12.76 8.13
C ALA A 312 18.40 -11.51 7.51
N SER A 313 18.58 -10.46 8.31
CA SER A 313 19.51 -9.40 7.95
C SER A 313 20.88 -10.07 7.81
N ALA A 314 21.56 -9.92 6.69
CA ALA A 314 22.92 -10.43 6.55
C ALA A 314 23.79 -9.76 7.64
N GLU A 315 24.50 -10.58 8.41
CA GLU A 315 25.50 -10.11 9.38
C GLU A 315 26.66 -9.41 8.67
#